data_4df6ecb90acff00277a0942d3f7e4b89
#
_entry.id   4df6ecb90acff00277a0942d3f7e4b89
#
_cell.length_a   1.000
_cell.length_b   1.000
_cell.length_c   1.000
_cell.angle_alpha   90.00
_cell.angle_beta   90.00
_cell.angle_gamma   90.00
#
_symmetry.space_group_name_H-M   'P 1'
#
loop_
_entity.id
_entity.type
_entity.pdbx_description
1 polymer ?
#
loop_
_entity_poly.entity_id
_entity_poly.type
_entity_poly.pdbx_seq_one_letter_code
_entity_poly.pdbx_strand_id
1 'polypeptide(L)'
;MKGQITIDGPDGAFGAYLARPEALPAPAVVVLQELFGVNADIRKHCDELAGQGFIAVAPDLFWRQEPGVDLSVTSEPDWQHGLRLYQVYDRDAGARDVKDTVETVAKMPECAGKIAVLG
;
A
#
# COMPACT_ATOMS: atom_id res chain seq x y z
N MET A 1 13.07 -1.59 9.20
CA MET A 1 12.37 -2.89 9.34
C MET A 1 11.20 -2.95 8.35
N LYS A 2 11.04 -4.09 7.70
CA LYS A 2 10.03 -4.31 6.65
C LYS A 2 9.09 -5.43 7.06
N GLY A 3 7.88 -5.42 6.54
CA GLY A 3 6.95 -6.52 6.77
C GLY A 3 5.58 -6.21 6.22
N GLN A 4 4.63 -7.00 6.62
CA GLN A 4 3.23 -6.80 6.26
C GLN A 4 2.40 -6.51 7.49
N ILE A 5 1.39 -5.67 7.30
CA ILE A 5 0.36 -5.42 8.30
C ILE A 5 -1.01 -5.71 7.69
N THR A 6 -2.01 -5.84 8.55
CA THR A 6 -3.39 -6.02 8.13
C THR A 6 -4.16 -4.75 8.42
N ILE A 7 -4.92 -4.30 7.44
CA ILE A 7 -5.84 -3.17 7.57
C ILE A 7 -7.24 -3.76 7.71
N ASP A 8 -7.94 -3.39 8.79
CA ASP A 8 -9.31 -3.82 9.02
C ASP A 8 -10.27 -2.73 8.57
N GLY A 9 -11.07 -3.04 7.58
CA GLY A 9 -12.09 -2.15 7.07
C GLY A 9 -13.49 -2.75 7.22
N PRO A 10 -14.54 -1.98 6.92
CA PRO A 10 -15.93 -2.42 7.08
C PRO A 10 -16.29 -3.58 6.15
N ASP A 11 -15.61 -3.72 5.02
CA ASP A 11 -15.89 -4.78 4.05
C ASP A 11 -14.97 -5.99 4.20
N GLY A 12 -13.99 -5.94 5.10
CA GLY A 12 -13.05 -7.03 5.35
C GLY A 12 -11.65 -6.51 5.61
N ALA A 13 -10.75 -7.45 5.83
CA ALA A 13 -9.34 -7.15 6.10
C ALA A 13 -8.50 -7.34 4.84
N PHE A 14 -7.49 -6.50 4.67
CA PHE A 14 -6.57 -6.61 3.55
C PHE A 14 -5.14 -6.31 3.98
N GLY A 15 -4.17 -6.79 3.20
CA GLY A 15 -2.76 -6.60 3.51
C GLY A 15 -2.22 -5.26 3.07
N ALA A 16 -1.15 -4.84 3.71
CA ALA A 16 -0.36 -3.70 3.29
C ALA A 16 1.11 -3.97 3.58
N TYR A 17 1.98 -3.49 2.69
CA TYR A 17 3.42 -3.55 2.91
C TYR A 17 3.82 -2.38 3.80
N LEU A 18 4.69 -2.64 4.78
CA LEU A 18 5.13 -1.63 5.73
C LEU A 18 6.65 -1.59 5.77
N ALA A 19 7.20 -0.39 5.64
CA ALA A 19 8.62 -0.13 5.89
C ALA A 19 8.74 0.96 6.96
N ARG A 20 9.53 0.69 7.99
CA ARG A 20 9.74 1.61 9.11
C ARG A 20 11.14 2.21 9.07
N PRO A 21 11.29 3.52 9.39
CA PRO A 21 12.60 4.11 9.61
C PRO A 21 13.19 3.66 10.95
N GLU A 22 14.48 3.92 11.16
CA GLU A 22 15.12 3.61 12.45
C GLU A 22 14.63 4.53 13.57
N ALA A 23 14.44 5.81 13.27
CA ALA A 23 14.01 6.79 14.26
C ALA A 23 12.50 6.89 14.31
N LEU A 24 11.91 6.55 15.44
CA LEU A 24 10.48 6.61 15.69
C LEU A 24 10.20 7.48 16.93
N PRO A 25 9.06 8.19 16.99
CA PRO A 25 8.01 8.23 15.99
C PRO A 25 8.40 8.99 14.72
N ALA A 26 7.69 8.74 13.62
CA ALA A 26 7.99 9.34 12.34
C ALA A 26 6.71 9.69 11.58
N PRO A 27 6.76 10.65 10.64
CA PRO A 27 5.64 10.89 9.75
C PRO A 27 5.47 9.71 8.80
N ALA A 28 4.27 9.55 8.27
CA ALA A 28 3.93 8.42 7.43
C ALA A 28 3.55 8.84 6.01
N VAL A 29 3.78 7.95 5.07
CA VAL A 29 3.36 8.10 3.67
C VAL A 29 2.62 6.83 3.28
N VAL A 30 1.40 6.98 2.78
CA VAL A 30 0.65 5.90 2.15
C VAL A 30 0.98 5.93 0.67
N VAL A 31 1.59 4.86 0.17
CA VAL A 31 2.04 4.75 -1.22
C VAL A 31 1.03 3.93 -1.99
N LEU A 32 0.44 4.50 -3.03
CA LEU A 32 -0.57 3.83 -3.82
C LEU A 32 0.07 3.05 -4.97
N GLN A 33 -0.44 1.84 -5.18
CA GLN A 33 -0.01 0.97 -6.25
C GLN A 33 -0.44 1.48 -7.63
N GLU A 34 0.20 0.96 -8.66
CA GLU A 34 -0.28 1.04 -10.03
C GLU A 34 -0.99 -0.27 -10.39
N LEU A 35 -1.19 -0.55 -11.67
CA LEU A 35 -1.93 -1.75 -12.09
C LEU A 35 -1.20 -3.08 -11.82
N PHE A 36 0.01 -3.03 -11.31
CA PHE A 36 0.83 -4.21 -11.01
C PHE A 36 0.73 -4.69 -9.56
N GLY A 37 -0.13 -4.09 -8.77
CA GLY A 37 -0.26 -4.40 -7.35
C GLY A 37 0.88 -3.85 -6.51
N VAL A 38 1.01 -4.36 -5.30
CA VAL A 38 2.13 -4.01 -4.41
C VAL A 38 3.33 -4.86 -4.83
N ASN A 39 3.94 -4.47 -5.93
CA ASN A 39 5.04 -5.20 -6.56
C ASN A 39 6.41 -4.77 -6.03
N ALA A 40 7.48 -5.34 -6.62
CA ALA A 40 8.84 -5.05 -6.20
C ALA A 40 9.18 -3.57 -6.29
N ASP A 41 8.69 -2.86 -7.30
CA ASP A 41 8.95 -1.43 -7.47
C ASP A 41 8.28 -0.60 -6.37
N ILE A 42 7.04 -0.92 -6.02
CA ILE A 42 6.32 -0.24 -4.93
C ILE A 42 7.01 -0.51 -3.60
N ARG A 43 7.41 -1.77 -3.33
CA ARG A 43 8.12 -2.11 -2.09
C ARG A 43 9.46 -1.41 -2.00
N LYS A 44 10.19 -1.32 -3.10
CA LYS A 44 11.46 -0.56 -3.15
C LYS A 44 11.23 0.92 -2.83
N HIS A 45 10.18 1.51 -3.37
CA HIS A 45 9.82 2.90 -3.10
C HIS A 45 9.54 3.11 -1.61
N CYS A 46 8.78 2.19 -0.99
CA CYS A 46 8.54 2.24 0.45
C CYS A 46 9.84 2.14 1.25
N ASP A 47 10.74 1.24 0.86
CA ASP A 47 12.02 1.06 1.53
C ASP A 47 12.89 2.31 1.42
N GLU A 48 12.88 2.98 0.28
CA GLU A 48 13.60 4.25 0.09
C GLU A 48 13.03 5.36 0.98
N LEU A 49 11.71 5.45 1.08
CA LEU A 49 11.07 6.42 1.97
C LEU A 49 11.42 6.15 3.45
N ALA A 50 11.46 4.89 3.85
CA ALA A 50 11.89 4.52 5.20
C ALA A 50 13.34 4.94 5.45
N GLY A 51 14.20 4.80 4.45
CA GLY A 51 15.59 5.28 4.52
C GLY A 51 15.71 6.79 4.67
N GLN A 52 14.66 7.53 4.31
CA GLN A 52 14.61 8.99 4.44
C GLN A 52 13.87 9.45 5.70
N GLY A 53 13.44 8.54 6.55
CA GLY A 53 12.84 8.86 7.83
C GLY A 53 11.32 8.81 7.87
N PHE A 54 10.67 8.18 6.90
CA PHE A 54 9.21 8.05 6.86
C PHE A 54 8.78 6.61 7.13
N ILE A 55 7.62 6.47 7.78
CA ILE A 55 6.91 5.19 7.76
C ILE A 55 6.21 5.11 6.41
N ALA A 56 6.46 4.07 5.62
CA ALA A 56 5.83 3.90 4.32
C ALA A 56 4.91 2.69 4.33
N VAL A 57 3.67 2.88 3.89
CA VAL A 57 2.64 1.82 3.88
C VAL A 57 2.02 1.76 2.50
N ALA A 58 2.02 0.59 1.88
CA ALA A 58 1.42 0.38 0.57
C ALA A 58 0.29 -0.66 0.68
N PRO A 59 -0.98 -0.22 0.66
CA PRO A 59 -2.12 -1.13 0.76
C PRO A 59 -2.32 -1.90 -0.54
N ASP A 60 -2.77 -3.15 -0.41
CA ASP A 60 -3.18 -4.00 -1.52
C ASP A 60 -4.58 -3.55 -1.98
N LEU A 61 -4.64 -2.72 -3.01
CA LEU A 61 -5.91 -2.15 -3.48
C LEU A 61 -6.70 -3.09 -4.39
N PHE A 62 -6.10 -4.17 -4.87
CA PHE A 62 -6.81 -5.20 -5.65
C PHE A 62 -7.36 -6.34 -4.80
N TRP A 63 -7.26 -6.25 -3.49
CA TRP A 63 -7.57 -7.36 -2.57
C TRP A 63 -8.99 -7.92 -2.71
N ARG A 64 -9.96 -7.08 -3.11
CA ARG A 64 -11.35 -7.51 -3.27
C ARG A 64 -11.52 -8.47 -4.44
N GLN A 65 -10.67 -8.32 -5.45
CA GLN A 65 -10.69 -9.13 -6.67
C GLN A 65 -9.71 -10.29 -6.55
N GLU A 66 -8.48 -9.99 -6.15
CA GLU A 66 -7.40 -10.96 -6.04
C GLU A 66 -6.39 -10.47 -5.01
N PRO A 67 -6.33 -11.10 -3.81
CA PRO A 67 -5.33 -10.71 -2.80
C PRO A 67 -3.92 -11.03 -3.24
N GLY A 68 -2.96 -10.17 -2.87
CA GLY A 68 -1.54 -10.46 -3.05
C GLY A 68 -1.02 -10.29 -4.46
N VAL A 69 -1.68 -9.49 -5.29
CA VAL A 69 -1.20 -9.23 -6.66
C VAL A 69 0.18 -8.56 -6.61
N ASP A 70 1.12 -9.16 -7.31
CA ASP A 70 2.53 -8.73 -7.37
C ASP A 70 3.05 -9.06 -8.77
N LEU A 71 2.94 -8.08 -9.67
CA LEU A 71 3.20 -8.28 -11.09
C LEU A 71 4.46 -7.55 -11.54
N SER A 72 5.08 -8.06 -12.61
CA SER A 72 6.29 -7.47 -13.18
C SER A 72 5.95 -6.51 -14.31
N VAL A 73 6.53 -5.31 -14.27
CA VAL A 73 6.35 -4.31 -15.32
C VAL A 73 7.00 -4.72 -16.65
N THR A 74 7.87 -5.73 -16.63
CA THR A 74 8.59 -6.21 -17.82
C THR A 74 7.93 -7.44 -18.46
N SER A 75 6.88 -7.98 -17.86
CA SER A 75 6.18 -9.18 -18.34
C SER A 75 4.89 -8.80 -19.05
N GLU A 76 4.77 -9.17 -20.33
CA GLU A 76 3.54 -8.93 -21.09
C GLU A 76 2.32 -9.64 -20.48
N PRO A 77 2.42 -10.94 -20.09
CA PRO A 77 1.29 -11.58 -19.39
C PRO A 77 0.87 -10.85 -18.12
N ASP A 78 1.83 -10.30 -17.36
CA ASP A 78 1.54 -9.54 -16.15
C ASP A 78 0.85 -8.22 -16.48
N TRP A 79 1.24 -7.54 -17.54
CA TRP A 79 0.55 -6.36 -18.04
C TRP A 79 -0.93 -6.66 -18.33
N GLN A 80 -1.20 -7.76 -19.02
CA GLN A 80 -2.56 -8.16 -19.33
C GLN A 80 -3.36 -8.49 -18.08
N HIS A 81 -2.73 -9.17 -17.10
CA HIS A 81 -3.36 -9.48 -15.83
C HIS A 81 -3.74 -8.20 -15.07
N GLY A 82 -2.79 -7.28 -14.97
CA GLY A 82 -3.02 -5.99 -14.29
C GLY A 82 -4.10 -5.16 -14.95
N LEU A 83 -4.12 -5.13 -16.28
CA LEU A 83 -5.16 -4.41 -17.02
C LEU A 83 -6.55 -5.02 -16.79
N ARG A 84 -6.66 -6.33 -16.75
CA ARG A 84 -7.95 -6.99 -16.45
C ARG A 84 -8.46 -6.63 -15.06
N LEU A 85 -7.57 -6.63 -14.07
CA LEU A 85 -7.94 -6.23 -12.71
C LEU A 85 -8.36 -4.77 -12.65
N TYR A 86 -7.62 -3.90 -13.33
CA TYR A 86 -7.90 -2.48 -13.34
C TYR A 86 -9.24 -2.15 -14.01
N GLN A 87 -9.60 -2.87 -15.07
CA GLN A 87 -10.85 -2.65 -15.79
C GLN A 87 -12.09 -2.88 -14.92
N VAL A 88 -12.02 -3.78 -13.95
CA VAL A 88 -13.13 -4.10 -13.05
C VAL A 88 -12.93 -3.54 -11.64
N TYR A 89 -11.91 -2.72 -11.46
CA TYR A 89 -11.59 -2.11 -10.17
C TYR A 89 -12.67 -1.09 -9.78
N ASP A 90 -13.22 -1.25 -8.57
CA ASP A 90 -14.16 -0.30 -8.00
C ASP A 90 -13.40 0.84 -7.34
N ARG A 91 -13.37 1.99 -7.98
CA ARG A 91 -12.62 3.16 -7.51
C ARG A 91 -13.18 3.74 -6.22
N ASP A 92 -14.48 3.67 -6.01
CA ASP A 92 -15.10 4.17 -4.78
C ASP A 92 -14.73 3.28 -3.60
N ALA A 93 -14.78 1.98 -3.78
CA ALA A 93 -14.32 1.02 -2.77
C ALA A 93 -12.83 1.20 -2.49
N GLY A 94 -12.03 1.42 -3.53
CA GLY A 94 -10.59 1.68 -3.38
C GLY A 94 -10.30 2.94 -2.59
N ALA A 95 -11.07 4.00 -2.82
CA ALA A 95 -10.93 5.25 -2.05
C ALA A 95 -11.24 5.01 -0.57
N ARG A 96 -12.24 4.21 -0.26
CA ARG A 96 -12.54 3.83 1.13
C ARG A 96 -11.40 3.01 1.74
N ASP A 97 -10.80 2.11 0.97
CA ASP A 97 -9.65 1.31 1.43
C ASP A 97 -8.45 2.21 1.74
N VAL A 98 -8.19 3.22 0.94
CA VAL A 98 -7.14 4.21 1.20
C VAL A 98 -7.43 4.98 2.49
N LYS A 99 -8.67 5.41 2.68
CA LYS A 99 -9.09 6.09 3.91
C LYS A 99 -8.88 5.20 5.13
N ASP A 100 -9.30 3.93 5.05
CA ASP A 100 -9.11 2.98 6.14
C ASP A 100 -7.64 2.76 6.46
N THR A 101 -6.80 2.75 5.42
CA THR A 101 -5.35 2.63 5.59
C THR A 101 -4.78 3.85 6.32
N VAL A 102 -5.17 5.06 5.91
CA VAL A 102 -4.73 6.31 6.55
C VAL A 102 -5.16 6.32 8.02
N GLU A 103 -6.40 5.96 8.32
CA GLU A 103 -6.91 5.92 9.70
C GLU A 103 -6.18 4.90 10.55
N THR A 104 -5.87 3.73 10.01
CA THR A 104 -5.12 2.70 10.71
C THR A 104 -3.70 3.17 11.03
N VAL A 105 -3.02 3.76 10.07
CA VAL A 105 -1.66 4.27 10.23
C VAL A 105 -1.63 5.41 11.24
N ALA A 106 -2.63 6.30 11.21
CA ALA A 106 -2.72 7.43 12.13
C ALA A 106 -2.82 6.99 13.59
N LYS A 107 -3.39 5.82 13.86
CA LYS A 107 -3.54 5.26 15.21
C LYS A 107 -2.30 4.49 15.69
N MET A 108 -1.34 4.23 14.81
CA MET A 108 -0.12 3.51 15.19
C MET A 108 0.73 4.38 16.11
N PRO A 109 1.22 3.82 17.25
CA PRO A 109 2.03 4.59 18.21
C PRO A 109 3.29 5.19 17.58
N GLU A 110 3.87 4.53 16.58
CA GLU A 110 5.07 4.98 15.90
C GLU A 110 4.82 6.13 14.92
N CYS A 111 3.58 6.43 14.58
CA CYS A 111 3.24 7.53 13.66
C CYS A 111 3.19 8.85 14.40
N ALA A 112 3.92 9.85 13.91
CA ALA A 112 3.99 11.19 14.53
C ALA A 112 2.78 12.08 14.22
N GLY A 113 1.73 11.52 13.62
CA GLY A 113 0.47 12.24 13.36
C GLY A 113 0.41 12.97 12.03
N LYS A 114 1.49 12.98 11.24
CA LYS A 114 1.49 13.58 9.90
C LYS A 114 1.50 12.46 8.87
N ILE A 115 0.53 12.48 7.94
CA ILE A 115 0.39 11.46 6.92
C ILE A 115 0.17 12.12 5.57
N ALA A 116 0.93 11.69 4.58
CA ALA A 116 0.74 12.05 3.18
C ALA A 116 0.31 10.83 2.38
N VAL A 117 -0.37 11.03 1.27
CA VAL A 117 -0.72 10.00 0.31
C VAL A 117 0.00 10.29 -1.00
N LEU A 118 0.74 9.32 -1.51
CA LEU A 118 1.52 9.44 -2.74
C LEU A 118 0.97 8.45 -3.77
N GLY A 119 0.46 8.98 -4.84
CA GLY A 119 -0.12 8.15 -5.90
C GLY A 119 0.56 8.29 -7.24
#